data_171d4838c40ff9483f1c590be443ae4b
#
_entry.id   171d4838c40ff9483f1c590be443ae4b
#
_cell.length_a   1.000
_cell.length_b   1.000
_cell.length_c   1.000
_cell.angle_alpha   90.00
_cell.angle_beta   90.00
_cell.angle_gamma   90.00
#
_symmetry.space_group_name_H-M   'P 1'
#
loop_
_entity.id
_entity.type
_entity.pdbx_description
1 polymer ?
#
loop_
_entity_poly.entity_id
_entity_poly.type
_entity_poly.pdbx_seq_one_letter_code
_entity_poly.pdbx_strand_id
1 'polypeptide(L)'
;MITLIIFLITGFILVIEAVSLWGNTRRLEVEFDLDTNLVEPGEIATLQYTVRNPHWLPLLYVGFSLYFDPDVTVREDKEFCRLHVRTGDTGTNVGHHFFLPAHGRFSGKVHFSLSKRGLHMLGRYFIETGDFLGLYPIIHTDSIYKKVICTSEKCSADELAFPGGEMGDLSVRRFILDDPTMLLGYREYTGREPMKQISWKQTAKVGKLMVRQNDYTTDCVAVVMVNMDSSQLPLMENCLKLVRTVCEQLEEAKIPYELMSNGDLLSIPEGVGREHLFFILRRLGLSRLAGFTTFGSLVERCIRRRRSNCSYIVITPTVGPEGKAMIDYLGSHIDGRPIVMVPGWES
;
A
#
# COMPACT_ATOMS: atom_id res chain seq x y z
N MET A 1 41.01 -37.65 48.81
CA MET A 1 39.69 -37.99 48.23
C MET A 1 38.92 -36.73 47.74
N ILE A 2 38.74 -35.71 48.59
CA ILE A 2 38.05 -34.48 48.20
C ILE A 2 38.73 -33.75 47.05
N THR A 3 40.04 -33.59 47.05
CA THR A 3 40.82 -32.94 45.99
C THR A 3 40.70 -33.66 44.64
N LEU A 4 40.65 -35.00 44.63
CA LEU A 4 40.46 -35.77 43.44
C LEU A 4 39.06 -35.58 42.83
N ILE A 5 38.04 -35.49 43.69
CA ILE A 5 36.65 -35.25 43.27
C ILE A 5 36.52 -33.85 42.65
N ILE A 6 37.14 -32.85 43.26
CA ILE A 6 37.13 -31.44 42.74
C ILE A 6 37.80 -31.43 41.35
N PHE A 7 38.93 -32.11 41.20
CA PHE A 7 39.67 -32.18 39.92
C PHE A 7 38.85 -32.86 38.81
N LEU A 8 38.14 -33.96 39.15
CA LEU A 8 37.24 -34.63 38.24
C LEU A 8 36.05 -33.78 37.82
N ILE A 9 35.43 -33.07 38.76
CA ILE A 9 34.31 -32.16 38.49
C ILE A 9 34.78 -31.00 37.61
N THR A 10 35.90 -30.36 37.91
CA THR A 10 36.46 -29.29 37.10
C THR A 10 36.82 -29.76 35.71
N GLY A 11 37.47 -30.95 35.58
CA GLY A 11 37.75 -31.52 34.27
C GLY A 11 36.50 -31.83 33.45
N PHE A 12 35.44 -32.33 34.09
CA PHE A 12 34.16 -32.59 33.44
C PHE A 12 33.49 -31.31 32.95
N ILE A 13 33.50 -30.23 33.77
CA ILE A 13 32.99 -28.92 33.40
C ILE A 13 33.76 -28.36 32.16
N LEU A 14 35.08 -28.43 32.18
CA LEU A 14 35.93 -27.99 31.07
C LEU A 14 35.65 -28.74 29.78
N VAL A 15 35.37 -30.04 29.85
CA VAL A 15 35.02 -30.88 28.67
C VAL A 15 33.64 -30.45 28.15
N ILE A 16 32.64 -30.23 29.03
CA ILE A 16 31.32 -29.75 28.59
C ILE A 16 31.46 -28.39 27.94
N GLU A 17 32.28 -27.51 28.50
CA GLU A 17 32.51 -26.17 27.95
C GLU A 17 33.15 -26.23 26.58
N ALA A 18 34.19 -27.02 26.38
CA ALA A 18 34.85 -27.20 25.08
C ALA A 18 33.90 -27.79 24.03
N VAL A 19 33.06 -28.75 24.42
CA VAL A 19 32.05 -29.34 23.52
C VAL A 19 30.97 -28.35 23.21
N SER A 20 30.54 -27.54 24.16
CA SER A 20 29.55 -26.46 23.99
C SER A 20 30.06 -25.38 23.02
N LEU A 21 31.29 -24.89 23.21
CA LEU A 21 31.92 -23.94 22.30
C LEU A 21 32.00 -24.50 20.86
N TRP A 22 32.42 -25.76 20.70
CA TRP A 22 32.48 -26.39 19.40
C TRP A 22 31.11 -26.56 18.74
N GLY A 23 30.05 -26.83 19.52
CA GLY A 23 28.67 -26.92 19.05
C GLY A 23 28.06 -25.57 18.68
N ASN A 24 28.37 -24.52 19.47
CA ASN A 24 27.80 -23.17 19.28
C ASN A 24 28.37 -22.36 18.12
N THR A 25 29.51 -22.79 17.55
CA THR A 25 30.04 -22.19 16.32
C THR A 25 29.16 -22.46 15.10
N ARG A 26 28.18 -23.32 15.22
CA ARG A 26 27.28 -23.69 14.12
C ARG A 26 26.05 -22.78 14.10
N ARG A 27 25.67 -22.32 12.90
CA ARG A 27 24.55 -21.37 12.71
C ARG A 27 23.21 -22.01 13.05
N LEU A 28 22.39 -21.28 13.80
CA LEU A 28 20.97 -21.58 13.95
C LEU A 28 20.22 -21.28 12.64
N GLU A 29 19.18 -22.04 12.37
CA GLU A 29 18.30 -21.78 11.24
C GLU A 29 17.21 -20.79 11.68
N VAL A 30 17.06 -19.68 10.95
CA VAL A 30 16.03 -18.69 11.20
C VAL A 30 15.16 -18.54 9.98
N GLU A 31 13.87 -18.72 10.16
CA GLU A 31 12.85 -18.53 9.15
C GLU A 31 11.96 -17.36 9.53
N PHE A 32 11.63 -16.55 8.55
CA PHE A 32 10.69 -15.44 8.69
C PHE A 32 9.50 -15.62 7.77
N ASP A 33 8.31 -15.34 8.27
CA ASP A 33 7.08 -15.33 7.50
C ASP A 33 6.30 -14.04 7.74
N LEU A 34 5.63 -13.55 6.70
CA LEU A 34 4.82 -12.34 6.73
C LEU A 34 3.38 -12.70 6.39
N ASP A 35 2.45 -12.21 7.15
CA ASP A 35 1.01 -12.37 6.88
C ASP A 35 0.58 -11.64 5.61
N THR A 36 1.20 -10.48 5.31
CA THR A 36 0.91 -9.69 4.12
C THR A 36 2.15 -8.96 3.60
N ASN A 37 2.24 -8.81 2.28
CA ASN A 37 3.30 -8.09 1.60
C ASN A 37 2.90 -6.68 1.18
N LEU A 38 1.61 -6.33 1.31
CA LEU A 38 1.06 -5.02 1.01
C LEU A 38 0.23 -4.56 2.20
N VAL A 39 0.54 -3.39 2.72
CA VAL A 39 -0.13 -2.80 3.89
C VAL A 39 -0.53 -1.36 3.62
N GLU A 40 -1.52 -0.89 4.35
CA GLU A 40 -1.89 0.52 4.41
C GLU A 40 -1.07 1.26 5.47
N PRO A 41 -0.87 2.58 5.34
CA PRO A 41 -0.25 3.38 6.39
C PRO A 41 -1.01 3.22 7.71
N GLY A 42 -0.28 2.84 8.77
CA GLY A 42 -0.86 2.58 10.10
C GLY A 42 -1.52 1.21 10.27
N GLU A 43 -1.69 0.42 9.22
CA GLU A 43 -2.18 -0.95 9.31
C GLU A 43 -1.17 -1.85 10.02
N ILE A 44 -1.69 -2.78 10.83
CA ILE A 44 -0.87 -3.70 11.60
C ILE A 44 -0.57 -4.93 10.77
N ALA A 45 0.70 -5.16 10.48
CA ALA A 45 1.20 -6.40 9.89
C ALA A 45 1.93 -7.25 10.93
N THR A 46 2.00 -8.55 10.67
CA THR A 46 2.62 -9.51 11.58
C THR A 46 3.81 -10.18 10.93
N LEU A 47 4.99 -10.02 11.56
CA LEU A 47 6.18 -10.79 11.24
C LEU A 47 6.26 -11.97 12.20
N GLN A 48 6.14 -13.18 11.69
CA GLN A 48 6.40 -14.40 12.42
C GLN A 48 7.84 -14.84 12.16
N TYR A 49 8.55 -15.22 13.21
CA TYR A 49 9.88 -15.79 13.12
C TYR A 49 9.94 -17.13 13.81
N THR A 50 10.78 -18.02 13.30
CA THR A 50 11.04 -19.33 13.89
C THR A 50 12.56 -19.55 13.92
N VAL A 51 13.09 -19.76 15.12
CA VAL A 51 14.49 -20.10 15.36
C VAL A 51 14.56 -21.59 15.64
N ARG A 52 15.35 -22.31 14.87
CA ARG A 52 15.53 -23.76 14.99
C ARG A 52 16.97 -24.11 15.33
N ASN A 53 17.15 -24.98 16.31
CA ASN A 53 18.41 -25.57 16.62
C ASN A 53 18.56 -26.90 15.84
N PRO A 54 19.39 -26.98 14.77
CA PRO A 54 19.57 -28.20 14.03
C PRO A 54 20.49 -29.21 14.75
N HIS A 55 21.05 -28.84 15.93
CA HIS A 55 22.09 -29.58 16.61
C HIS A 55 21.54 -30.41 17.78
N TRP A 56 22.30 -31.42 18.14
CA TRP A 56 22.01 -32.33 19.25
C TRP A 56 22.31 -31.73 20.64
N LEU A 57 23.06 -30.62 20.70
CA LEU A 57 23.31 -29.88 21.96
C LEU A 57 22.22 -28.85 22.20
N PRO A 58 21.66 -28.80 23.43
CA PRO A 58 20.75 -27.72 23.80
C PRO A 58 21.53 -26.42 24.01
N LEU A 59 20.89 -25.28 23.74
CA LEU A 59 21.39 -23.95 24.02
C LEU A 59 20.64 -23.40 25.22
N LEU A 60 21.37 -23.23 26.34
CA LEU A 60 20.77 -22.76 27.57
C LEU A 60 20.32 -21.31 27.50
N TYR A 61 21.00 -20.52 26.68
CA TYR A 61 20.71 -19.12 26.47
C TYR A 61 20.80 -18.79 24.98
N VAL A 62 19.72 -18.24 24.45
CA VAL A 62 19.65 -17.65 23.12
C VAL A 62 19.03 -16.29 23.24
N GLY A 63 19.80 -15.24 22.96
CA GLY A 63 19.33 -13.88 22.78
C GLY A 63 18.97 -13.68 21.31
N PHE A 64 17.74 -13.39 21.01
CA PHE A 64 17.27 -13.08 19.65
C PHE A 64 16.74 -11.66 19.62
N SER A 65 17.31 -10.83 18.77
CA SER A 65 16.93 -9.41 18.62
C SER A 65 16.65 -9.06 17.18
N LEU A 66 15.54 -8.36 16.95
CA LEU A 66 15.14 -7.79 15.69
C LEU A 66 15.37 -6.29 15.73
N TYR A 67 16.05 -5.76 14.74
CA TYR A 67 16.25 -4.32 14.57
C TYR A 67 15.47 -3.84 13.37
N PHE A 68 14.53 -2.92 13.60
CA PHE A 68 13.68 -2.30 12.60
C PHE A 68 14.12 -0.85 12.36
N ASP A 69 14.03 -0.41 11.11
CA ASP A 69 14.30 0.97 10.72
C ASP A 69 13.29 1.96 11.37
N PRO A 70 13.62 3.26 11.48
CA PRO A 70 12.78 4.25 12.17
C PRO A 70 11.37 4.41 11.60
N ASP A 71 11.17 4.08 10.31
CA ASP A 71 9.87 4.16 9.64
C ASP A 71 8.92 3.00 10.03
N VAL A 72 9.42 2.00 10.77
CA VAL A 72 8.67 0.85 11.26
C VAL A 72 8.33 1.05 12.73
N THR A 73 7.06 1.21 13.04
CA THR A 73 6.58 1.30 14.42
C THR A 73 6.19 -0.08 14.91
N VAL A 74 6.89 -0.57 15.92
CA VAL A 74 6.60 -1.86 16.55
C VAL A 74 5.57 -1.66 17.66
N ARG A 75 4.55 -2.51 17.68
CA ARG A 75 3.53 -2.51 18.73
C ARG A 75 3.92 -3.48 19.84
N GLU A 76 3.93 -3.00 21.05
CA GLU A 76 4.13 -3.85 22.23
C GLU A 76 2.88 -4.68 22.48
N ASP A 77 3.00 -6.00 22.37
CA ASP A 77 1.91 -6.91 22.70
C ASP A 77 2.11 -7.46 24.11
N LYS A 78 1.19 -7.13 25.01
CA LYS A 78 1.24 -7.54 26.42
C LYS A 78 1.06 -9.05 26.62
N GLU A 79 0.56 -9.78 25.63
CA GLU A 79 0.37 -11.23 25.70
C GLU A 79 1.68 -12.02 25.56
N PHE A 80 2.69 -11.45 24.91
CA PHE A 80 4.02 -12.05 24.82
C PHE A 80 4.97 -11.42 25.87
N CYS A 81 4.80 -11.79 27.10
CA CYS A 81 5.41 -11.24 28.33
C CYS A 81 6.94 -11.16 28.42
N ARG A 82 7.72 -11.19 27.35
CA ARG A 82 9.19 -11.14 27.39
C ARG A 82 9.83 -10.38 26.22
N LEU A 83 9.07 -9.58 25.49
CA LEU A 83 9.61 -8.67 24.50
C LEU A 83 10.23 -7.45 25.20
N HIS A 84 11.54 -7.30 25.05
CA HIS A 84 12.21 -6.05 25.42
C HIS A 84 12.25 -5.15 24.20
N VAL A 85 11.33 -4.18 24.13
CA VAL A 85 11.31 -3.17 23.07
C VAL A 85 12.11 -1.96 23.53
N ARG A 86 13.11 -1.57 22.74
CA ARG A 86 13.89 -0.35 22.94
C ARG A 86 13.83 0.48 21.68
N THR A 87 13.11 1.59 21.73
CA THR A 87 13.03 2.55 20.64
C THR A 87 14.07 3.64 20.85
N GLY A 88 14.88 3.90 19.84
CA GLY A 88 15.87 4.98 19.78
C GLY A 88 15.74 5.78 18.50
N ASP A 89 16.53 6.85 18.37
CA ASP A 89 16.52 7.72 17.19
C ASP A 89 16.89 7.00 15.88
N THR A 90 17.63 5.90 15.97
CA THR A 90 18.11 5.13 14.81
C THR A 90 17.19 3.97 14.42
N GLY A 91 16.23 3.60 15.27
CA GLY A 91 15.31 2.49 15.03
C GLY A 91 14.83 1.81 16.29
N THR A 92 14.06 0.74 16.12
CA THR A 92 13.47 -0.02 17.22
C THR A 92 14.11 -1.40 17.30
N ASN A 93 14.61 -1.75 18.50
CA ASN A 93 15.16 -3.07 18.81
C ASN A 93 14.14 -3.86 19.64
N VAL A 94 13.82 -5.07 19.17
CA VAL A 94 12.91 -6.01 19.84
C VAL A 94 13.68 -7.26 20.20
N GLY A 95 13.91 -7.51 21.49
CA GLY A 95 14.72 -8.61 21.97
C GLY A 95 13.92 -9.68 22.73
N HIS A 96 14.29 -10.93 22.52
CA HIS A 96 13.82 -12.11 23.25
C HIS A 96 14.97 -12.93 23.78
N HIS A 97 14.81 -13.47 24.98
CA HIS A 97 15.73 -14.45 25.57
C HIS A 97 14.97 -15.74 25.85
N PHE A 98 15.48 -16.86 25.35
CA PHE A 98 14.85 -18.15 25.54
C PHE A 98 15.87 -19.30 25.57
N PHE A 99 15.42 -20.42 26.11
CA PHE A 99 16.12 -21.69 26.06
C PHE A 99 15.73 -22.43 24.77
N LEU A 100 16.71 -23.04 24.11
CA LEU A 100 16.47 -23.78 22.88
C LEU A 100 16.98 -25.21 23.01
N PRO A 101 16.10 -26.22 23.17
CA PRO A 101 16.51 -27.60 23.33
C PRO A 101 17.20 -28.16 22.07
N ALA A 102 17.86 -29.30 22.22
CA ALA A 102 18.39 -30.06 21.09
C ALA A 102 17.29 -30.35 20.08
N HIS A 103 17.54 -30.08 18.79
CA HIS A 103 16.58 -30.20 17.69
C HIS A 103 15.26 -29.42 17.93
N GLY A 104 15.26 -28.51 18.90
CA GLY A 104 14.10 -27.69 19.27
C GLY A 104 13.88 -26.51 18.34
N ARG A 105 12.70 -25.91 18.48
CA ARG A 105 12.31 -24.69 17.77
C ARG A 105 11.64 -23.72 18.75
N PHE A 106 11.86 -22.45 18.50
CA PHE A 106 11.15 -21.34 19.14
C PHE A 106 10.51 -20.48 18.08
N SER A 107 9.24 -20.15 18.23
CA SER A 107 8.52 -19.27 17.30
C SER A 107 7.97 -18.07 18.06
N GLY A 108 8.10 -16.88 17.47
CA GLY A 108 7.56 -15.66 18.00
C GLY A 108 6.87 -14.83 16.91
N LYS A 109 6.11 -13.83 17.34
CA LYS A 109 5.42 -12.88 16.45
C LYS A 109 5.75 -11.46 16.88
N VAL A 110 5.90 -10.58 15.91
CA VAL A 110 6.07 -9.15 16.13
C VAL A 110 5.04 -8.41 15.29
N HIS A 111 4.25 -7.58 15.91
CA HIS A 111 3.29 -6.71 15.26
C HIS A 111 3.93 -5.36 14.98
N PHE A 112 3.84 -4.92 13.75
CA PHE A 112 4.41 -3.65 13.32
C PHE A 112 3.46 -2.92 12.37
N SER A 113 3.65 -1.61 12.26
CA SER A 113 2.96 -0.77 11.27
C SER A 113 3.95 0.14 10.58
N LEU A 114 3.62 0.53 9.36
CA LEU A 114 4.40 1.46 8.55
C LEU A 114 3.66 2.80 8.47
N SER A 115 4.38 3.89 8.67
CA SER A 115 3.80 5.24 8.62
C SER A 115 3.96 5.91 7.26
N LYS A 116 4.96 5.51 6.49
CA LYS A 116 5.30 6.12 5.20
C LYS A 116 5.08 5.15 4.05
N ARG A 117 4.51 5.67 2.97
CA ARG A 117 4.41 4.95 1.70
C ARG A 117 5.79 4.58 1.17
N GLY A 118 5.92 3.41 0.59
CA GLY A 118 7.16 2.98 -0.03
C GLY A 118 7.43 1.48 0.07
N LEU A 119 8.59 1.08 -0.43
CA LEU A 119 9.14 -0.25 -0.25
C LEU A 119 10.02 -0.26 0.99
N HIS A 120 9.62 -1.00 2.01
CA HIS A 120 10.35 -1.15 3.26
C HIS A 120 10.99 -2.54 3.34
N MET A 121 12.24 -2.56 3.77
CA MET A 121 12.94 -3.80 4.15
C MET A 121 12.88 -3.93 5.66
N LEU A 122 12.57 -5.13 6.15
CA LEU A 122 12.37 -5.36 7.59
C LEU A 122 13.70 -5.53 8.35
N GLY A 123 14.65 -4.63 8.14
CA GLY A 123 15.83 -4.50 9.01
C GLY A 123 16.74 -5.73 9.10
N ARG A 124 17.28 -5.97 10.30
CA ARG A 124 18.28 -7.01 10.62
C ARG A 124 17.87 -7.77 11.86
N TYR A 125 18.47 -8.96 12.02
CA TYR A 125 18.37 -9.70 13.25
C TYR A 125 19.75 -10.05 13.80
N PHE A 126 19.80 -10.22 15.11
CA PHE A 126 20.98 -10.61 15.86
C PHE A 126 20.63 -11.84 16.68
N ILE A 127 21.50 -12.81 16.65
CA ILE A 127 21.43 -13.99 17.51
C ILE A 127 22.65 -13.98 18.39
N GLU A 128 22.42 -13.90 19.68
CA GLU A 128 23.44 -14.07 20.69
C GLU A 128 23.28 -15.47 21.31
N THR A 129 24.32 -16.28 21.19
CA THR A 129 24.39 -17.56 21.85
C THR A 129 25.56 -17.55 22.83
N GLY A 130 25.45 -18.28 23.89
CA GLY A 130 26.53 -18.46 24.87
C GLY A 130 27.03 -19.90 24.87
N ASP A 131 28.23 -20.09 25.41
CA ASP A 131 28.70 -21.39 25.86
C ASP A 131 27.83 -21.92 27.00
N PHE A 132 28.09 -23.11 27.50
CA PHE A 132 27.30 -23.73 28.57
C PHE A 132 27.29 -22.90 29.88
N LEU A 133 28.40 -22.26 30.22
CA LEU A 133 28.53 -21.41 31.40
C LEU A 133 28.15 -19.94 31.14
N GLY A 134 27.94 -19.54 29.89
CA GLY A 134 27.65 -18.16 29.52
C GLY A 134 28.85 -17.22 29.59
N LEU A 135 30.06 -17.75 29.54
CA LEU A 135 31.30 -16.97 29.65
C LEU A 135 31.75 -16.35 28.33
N TYR A 136 31.35 -16.96 27.18
CA TYR A 136 31.77 -16.51 25.86
C TYR A 136 30.56 -16.28 24.97
N PRO A 137 30.10 -15.03 24.80
CA PRO A 137 28.98 -14.73 23.88
C PRO A 137 29.45 -14.79 22.43
N ILE A 138 28.66 -15.44 21.57
CA ILE A 138 28.83 -15.49 20.13
C ILE A 138 27.64 -14.77 19.48
N ILE A 139 27.92 -13.71 18.74
CA ILE A 139 26.88 -12.89 18.09
C ILE A 139 26.92 -13.14 16.59
N HIS A 140 25.81 -13.59 16.04
CA HIS A 140 25.57 -13.67 14.60
C HIS A 140 24.59 -12.58 14.17
N THR A 141 24.92 -11.88 13.09
CA THR A 141 24.09 -10.83 12.50
C THR A 141 23.77 -11.19 11.07
N ASP A 142 22.50 -11.07 10.69
CA ASP A 142 22.07 -11.21 9.31
C ASP A 142 20.83 -10.32 9.02
N SER A 143 20.48 -10.19 7.74
CA SER A 143 19.36 -9.36 7.32
C SER A 143 18.07 -10.16 7.22
N ILE A 144 16.96 -9.51 7.56
CA ILE A 144 15.61 -10.03 7.31
C ILE A 144 15.28 -9.74 5.85
N TYR A 145 15.41 -10.75 4.97
CA TYR A 145 15.17 -10.61 3.52
C TYR A 145 13.67 -10.57 3.17
N LYS A 146 12.86 -9.92 3.99
CA LYS A 146 11.43 -9.70 3.73
C LYS A 146 11.18 -8.25 3.37
N LYS A 147 10.32 -8.04 2.37
CA LYS A 147 9.95 -6.74 1.84
C LYS A 147 8.47 -6.53 2.03
N VAL A 148 8.09 -5.36 2.53
CA VAL A 148 6.71 -4.92 2.69
C VAL A 148 6.52 -3.64 1.90
N ILE A 149 5.45 -3.58 1.14
CA ILE A 149 5.08 -2.40 0.39
C ILE A 149 3.97 -1.70 1.17
N CYS A 150 4.22 -0.45 1.57
CA CYS A 150 3.20 0.42 2.12
C CYS A 150 2.59 1.24 0.97
N THR A 151 1.29 1.08 0.74
CA THR A 151 0.57 1.80 -0.31
C THR A 151 0.27 3.25 0.09
N SER A 152 -0.32 4.04 -0.80
CA SER A 152 -0.80 5.40 -0.48
C SER A 152 -1.99 5.33 0.48
N GLU A 153 -2.18 6.34 1.31
CA GLU A 153 -3.40 6.54 2.10
C GLU A 153 -4.62 6.79 1.21
N LYS A 154 -5.81 6.59 1.74
CA LYS A 154 -7.05 7.07 1.13
C LYS A 154 -7.16 8.57 1.35
N CYS A 155 -7.77 9.25 0.37
CA CYS A 155 -8.15 10.65 0.54
C CYS A 155 -9.32 10.73 1.53
N SER A 156 -9.25 11.64 2.50
CA SER A 156 -10.40 11.92 3.37
C SER A 156 -11.49 12.67 2.59
N ALA A 157 -12.74 12.60 3.06
CA ALA A 157 -13.85 13.29 2.42
C ALA A 157 -13.63 14.81 2.34
N ASP A 158 -12.93 15.38 3.33
CA ASP A 158 -12.62 16.80 3.42
C ASP A 158 -11.52 17.25 2.45
N GLU A 159 -10.66 16.32 2.02
CA GLU A 159 -9.58 16.59 1.05
C GLU A 159 -10.05 16.54 -0.41
N LEU A 160 -11.30 16.12 -0.65
CA LEU A 160 -11.90 16.00 -1.97
C LEU A 160 -12.59 17.29 -2.39
N ALA A 161 -11.83 18.33 -2.69
CA ALA A 161 -12.36 19.55 -3.28
C ALA A 161 -12.43 19.45 -4.81
N PHE A 162 -13.61 19.72 -5.37
CA PHE A 162 -13.79 19.81 -6.83
C PHE A 162 -13.79 21.26 -7.29
N PRO A 163 -13.23 21.56 -8.48
CA PRO A 163 -13.45 22.84 -9.12
C PRO A 163 -14.95 22.96 -9.49
N GLY A 164 -15.74 23.64 -8.66
CA GLY A 164 -17.19 23.80 -8.86
C GLY A 164 -18.02 23.88 -7.58
N GLY A 165 -17.39 23.78 -6.40
CA GLY A 165 -18.00 24.11 -5.11
C GLY A 165 -19.08 23.15 -4.59
N GLU A 166 -19.30 22.00 -5.18
CA GLU A 166 -20.16 20.97 -4.60
C GLU A 166 -19.30 20.01 -3.75
N MET A 167 -19.20 20.30 -2.48
CA MET A 167 -18.76 19.37 -1.45
C MET A 167 -19.75 18.23 -1.41
N GLY A 168 -19.38 17.05 -1.84
CA GLY A 168 -20.29 15.91 -1.81
C GLY A 168 -19.63 14.67 -2.37
N ASP A 169 -19.99 13.60 -1.72
CA ASP A 169 -19.72 12.21 -2.04
C ASP A 169 -19.21 12.01 -3.48
N LEU A 170 -17.95 11.59 -3.61
CA LEU A 170 -17.32 11.22 -4.87
C LEU A 170 -18.04 9.97 -5.42
N SER A 171 -19.29 10.14 -5.78
CA SER A 171 -20.00 9.08 -6.48
C SER A 171 -19.50 9.06 -7.92
N VAL A 172 -18.50 8.23 -8.18
CA VAL A 172 -18.01 7.94 -9.54
C VAL A 172 -19.19 7.57 -10.46
N ARG A 173 -20.29 7.04 -9.91
CA ARG A 173 -21.55 6.80 -10.62
C ARG A 173 -22.16 8.05 -11.26
N ARG A 174 -21.85 9.25 -10.74
CA ARG A 174 -22.36 10.52 -11.28
C ARG A 174 -21.68 10.93 -12.57
N PHE A 175 -20.52 10.33 -12.87
CA PHE A 175 -19.66 10.68 -13.98
C PHE A 175 -19.66 9.64 -15.12
N ILE A 176 -20.40 8.54 -14.92
CA ILE A 176 -20.62 7.57 -16.00
C ILE A 176 -21.58 8.20 -16.98
N LEU A 177 -21.18 8.22 -18.24
CA LEU A 177 -21.97 8.77 -19.33
C LEU A 177 -23.37 8.12 -19.35
N ASP A 178 -24.39 8.94 -19.11
CA ASP A 178 -25.76 8.58 -19.45
C ASP A 178 -25.80 8.15 -20.92
N ASP A 179 -26.17 6.92 -21.20
CA ASP A 179 -26.40 6.50 -22.58
C ASP A 179 -27.71 7.11 -23.08
N PRO A 180 -27.67 8.09 -24.00
CA PRO A 180 -28.88 8.72 -24.51
C PRO A 180 -29.76 7.74 -25.29
N THR A 181 -29.26 6.56 -25.63
CA THR A 181 -30.02 5.52 -26.37
C THR A 181 -30.76 4.58 -25.44
N MET A 182 -30.28 4.39 -24.18
CA MET A 182 -30.93 3.56 -23.17
C MET A 182 -31.78 4.41 -22.24
N LEU A 183 -33.08 4.34 -22.38
CA LEU A 183 -34.07 5.04 -21.57
C LEU A 183 -34.48 4.16 -20.39
N LEU A 184 -34.07 4.52 -19.17
CA LEU A 184 -34.53 3.87 -17.95
C LEU A 184 -35.98 4.25 -17.61
N GLY A 185 -36.34 5.52 -17.87
CA GLY A 185 -37.64 6.03 -17.53
C GLY A 185 -37.78 7.55 -17.64
N TYR A 186 -38.79 8.09 -16.99
CA TYR A 186 -39.04 9.53 -16.91
C TYR A 186 -39.26 9.89 -15.45
N ARG A 187 -38.69 11.03 -14.99
CA ARG A 187 -38.93 11.61 -13.66
C ARG A 187 -39.38 13.04 -13.76
N GLU A 188 -39.95 13.56 -12.70
CA GLU A 188 -40.33 14.98 -12.66
C GLU A 188 -39.10 15.91 -12.73
N TYR A 189 -39.23 17.01 -13.41
CA TYR A 189 -38.19 18.05 -13.52
C TYR A 189 -37.99 18.75 -12.18
N THR A 190 -36.75 18.82 -11.70
CA THR A 190 -36.44 19.43 -10.39
C THR A 190 -35.91 20.85 -10.49
N GLY A 191 -35.77 21.41 -11.69
CA GLY A 191 -35.25 22.76 -11.93
C GLY A 191 -33.74 22.83 -12.13
N ARG A 192 -33.02 21.72 -11.97
CA ARG A 192 -31.54 21.66 -12.10
C ARG A 192 -31.05 21.05 -13.41
N GLU A 193 -31.90 20.37 -14.13
CA GLU A 193 -31.54 19.68 -15.35
C GLU A 193 -31.59 20.62 -16.57
N PRO A 194 -30.71 20.39 -17.57
CA PRO A 194 -30.76 21.14 -18.81
C PRO A 194 -32.09 20.95 -19.56
N MET A 195 -32.64 22.01 -20.10
CA MET A 195 -33.95 21.98 -20.81
C MET A 195 -33.99 20.96 -21.98
N LYS A 196 -32.83 20.65 -22.59
CA LYS A 196 -32.72 19.66 -23.65
C LYS A 196 -33.02 18.21 -23.22
N GLN A 197 -33.02 17.94 -21.92
CA GLN A 197 -33.37 16.63 -21.36
C GLN A 197 -34.88 16.51 -21.09
N ILE A 198 -35.66 17.58 -21.22
CA ILE A 198 -37.11 17.55 -21.03
C ILE A 198 -37.76 16.75 -22.15
N SER A 199 -38.54 15.76 -21.77
CA SER A 199 -39.36 14.98 -22.73
C SER A 199 -40.73 15.63 -22.91
N TRP A 200 -40.87 16.48 -23.91
CA TRP A 200 -42.13 17.17 -24.22
C TRP A 200 -43.29 16.23 -24.44
N LYS A 201 -43.01 15.04 -25.00
CA LYS A 201 -44.01 14.00 -25.26
C LYS A 201 -44.59 13.44 -23.93
N GLN A 202 -43.78 13.20 -22.93
CA GLN A 202 -44.22 12.71 -21.63
C GLN A 202 -44.80 13.84 -20.77
N THR A 203 -44.25 15.02 -20.85
CA THR A 203 -44.79 16.25 -20.26
C THR A 203 -46.25 16.48 -20.67
N ALA A 204 -46.54 16.34 -21.98
CA ALA A 204 -47.90 16.48 -22.49
C ALA A 204 -48.87 15.38 -22.00
N LYS A 205 -48.36 14.18 -21.72
CA LYS A 205 -49.20 13.06 -21.21
C LYS A 205 -49.50 13.18 -19.71
N VAL A 206 -48.56 13.66 -18.93
CA VAL A 206 -48.63 13.66 -17.44
C VAL A 206 -49.08 15.03 -16.92
N GLY A 207 -48.94 16.08 -17.71
CA GLY A 207 -49.27 17.45 -17.32
C GLY A 207 -48.23 18.12 -16.40
N LYS A 208 -47.08 17.47 -16.20
CA LYS A 208 -45.95 17.97 -15.42
C LYS A 208 -44.69 17.87 -16.26
N LEU A 209 -43.72 18.77 -16.05
CA LEU A 209 -42.44 18.71 -16.74
C LEU A 209 -41.73 17.42 -16.39
N MET A 210 -41.46 16.60 -17.39
CA MET A 210 -40.80 15.29 -17.25
C MET A 210 -39.45 15.30 -17.96
N VAL A 211 -38.42 14.78 -17.25
CA VAL A 211 -37.04 14.64 -17.75
C VAL A 211 -36.79 13.18 -18.06
N ARG A 212 -36.05 12.92 -19.13
CA ARG A 212 -35.57 11.58 -19.46
C ARG A 212 -34.56 11.16 -18.40
N GLN A 213 -34.75 9.97 -17.88
CA GLN A 213 -33.76 9.28 -17.05
C GLN A 213 -33.16 8.18 -17.94
N ASN A 214 -31.93 8.41 -18.36
CA ASN A 214 -31.21 7.41 -19.17
C ASN A 214 -30.60 6.34 -18.26
N ASP A 215 -30.42 5.15 -18.82
CA ASP A 215 -29.67 4.09 -18.15
C ASP A 215 -28.18 4.28 -18.43
N TYR A 216 -27.37 3.66 -17.59
CA TYR A 216 -25.91 3.70 -17.75
C TYR A 216 -25.49 2.55 -18.64
N THR A 217 -24.61 2.83 -19.59
CA THR A 217 -24.02 1.77 -20.41
C THR A 217 -23.14 0.88 -19.52
N THR A 218 -23.42 -0.39 -19.48
CA THR A 218 -22.64 -1.41 -18.76
C THR A 218 -21.21 -1.56 -19.30
N ASP A 219 -20.91 -1.01 -20.45
CA ASP A 219 -19.63 -1.13 -21.16
C ASP A 219 -18.74 0.13 -21.05
N CYS A 220 -19.05 1.03 -20.10
CA CYS A 220 -18.22 2.22 -19.89
C CYS A 220 -16.92 1.85 -19.19
N VAL A 221 -15.79 2.21 -19.81
CA VAL A 221 -14.45 2.07 -19.23
C VAL A 221 -13.98 3.42 -18.68
N ALA A 222 -13.46 3.45 -17.46
CA ALA A 222 -12.85 4.66 -16.92
C ALA A 222 -11.36 4.70 -17.24
N VAL A 223 -10.88 5.78 -17.85
CA VAL A 223 -9.46 6.03 -18.08
C VAL A 223 -8.96 7.02 -17.06
N VAL A 224 -8.20 6.53 -16.08
CA VAL A 224 -7.59 7.36 -15.02
C VAL A 224 -6.22 7.81 -15.51
N MET A 225 -6.10 9.11 -15.81
CA MET A 225 -4.87 9.74 -16.27
C MET A 225 -4.18 10.44 -15.11
N VAL A 226 -2.94 10.08 -14.82
CA VAL A 226 -2.17 10.66 -13.71
C VAL A 226 -0.98 11.45 -14.24
N ASN A 227 -1.01 12.75 -14.01
CA ASN A 227 0.11 13.63 -14.33
C ASN A 227 1.14 13.58 -13.18
N MET A 228 2.30 12.99 -13.47
CA MET A 228 3.44 12.85 -12.55
C MET A 228 4.40 14.03 -12.72
N ASP A 229 3.96 15.24 -12.43
CA ASP A 229 4.85 16.40 -12.40
C ASP A 229 5.61 16.43 -11.08
N SER A 230 6.90 16.10 -11.14
CA SER A 230 7.77 15.97 -9.96
C SER A 230 8.21 17.29 -9.33
N SER A 231 7.82 18.45 -9.87
CA SER A 231 8.20 19.75 -9.34
C SER A 231 7.60 20.06 -7.95
N GLN A 232 6.52 19.34 -7.57
CA GLN A 232 5.77 19.58 -6.34
C GLN A 232 5.46 18.26 -5.60
N LEU A 233 6.49 17.68 -4.98
CA LEU A 233 6.41 16.37 -4.31
C LEU A 233 5.27 16.21 -3.29
N PRO A 234 4.98 17.19 -2.40
CA PRO A 234 3.87 17.04 -1.45
C PRO A 234 2.50 16.90 -2.13
N LEU A 235 2.26 17.67 -3.21
CA LEU A 235 1.02 17.59 -3.97
C LEU A 235 0.94 16.27 -4.74
N MET A 236 2.07 15.72 -5.15
CA MET A 236 2.12 14.41 -5.80
C MET A 236 1.69 13.28 -4.86
N GLU A 237 2.06 13.31 -3.59
CA GLU A 237 1.56 12.33 -2.61
C GLU A 237 0.03 12.41 -2.49
N ASN A 238 -0.52 13.62 -2.46
CA ASN A 238 -1.97 13.81 -2.44
C ASN A 238 -2.63 13.33 -3.75
N CYS A 239 -1.97 13.50 -4.91
CA CYS A 239 -2.43 12.89 -6.17
C CYS A 239 -2.53 11.37 -6.05
N LEU A 240 -1.53 10.70 -5.44
CA LEU A 240 -1.59 9.25 -5.27
C LEU A 240 -2.73 8.81 -4.33
N LYS A 241 -3.05 9.60 -3.30
CA LYS A 241 -4.23 9.37 -2.45
C LYS A 241 -5.52 9.45 -3.27
N LEU A 242 -5.64 10.45 -4.15
CA LEU A 242 -6.78 10.59 -5.07
C LEU A 242 -6.87 9.41 -6.03
N VAL A 243 -5.75 9.01 -6.66
CA VAL A 243 -5.71 7.85 -7.57
C VAL A 243 -6.24 6.61 -6.87
N ARG A 244 -5.76 6.34 -5.66
CA ARG A 244 -6.23 5.22 -4.85
C ARG A 244 -7.74 5.28 -4.62
N THR A 245 -8.23 6.43 -4.12
CA THR A 245 -9.65 6.61 -3.80
C THR A 245 -10.53 6.41 -5.02
N VAL A 246 -10.14 6.98 -6.17
CA VAL A 246 -10.86 6.81 -7.44
C VAL A 246 -10.86 5.35 -7.90
N CYS A 247 -9.72 4.67 -7.87
CA CYS A 247 -9.63 3.26 -8.27
C CYS A 247 -10.46 2.35 -7.37
N GLU A 248 -10.50 2.58 -6.05
CA GLU A 248 -11.34 1.83 -5.11
C GLU A 248 -12.83 2.04 -5.38
N GLN A 249 -13.25 3.28 -5.66
CA GLN A 249 -14.64 3.58 -6.00
C GLN A 249 -15.07 2.96 -7.33
N LEU A 250 -14.17 2.95 -8.33
CA LEU A 250 -14.41 2.27 -9.61
C LEU A 250 -14.57 0.77 -9.38
N GLU A 251 -13.74 0.19 -8.53
CA GLU A 251 -13.82 -1.22 -8.16
C GLU A 251 -15.12 -1.56 -7.41
N GLU A 252 -15.52 -0.74 -6.44
CA GLU A 252 -16.80 -0.88 -5.72
C GLU A 252 -18.00 -0.80 -6.66
N ALA A 253 -17.92 0.09 -7.67
CA ALA A 253 -18.92 0.23 -8.71
C ALA A 253 -18.84 -0.87 -9.78
N LYS A 254 -17.80 -1.72 -9.76
CA LYS A 254 -17.50 -2.76 -10.77
C LYS A 254 -17.36 -2.20 -12.18
N ILE A 255 -16.79 -1.00 -12.30
CA ILE A 255 -16.53 -0.35 -13.57
C ILE A 255 -15.11 -0.72 -13.99
N PRO A 256 -14.91 -1.28 -15.19
CA PRO A 256 -13.57 -1.51 -15.71
C PRO A 256 -12.79 -0.20 -15.84
N TYR A 257 -11.53 -0.21 -15.45
CA TYR A 257 -10.70 0.99 -15.51
C TYR A 257 -9.26 0.70 -15.94
N GLU A 258 -8.70 1.68 -16.64
CA GLU A 258 -7.32 1.72 -17.10
C GLU A 258 -6.59 2.85 -16.38
N LEU A 259 -5.34 2.63 -15.96
CA LEU A 259 -4.48 3.68 -15.42
C LEU A 259 -3.45 4.08 -16.46
N MET A 260 -3.37 5.36 -16.78
CA MET A 260 -2.36 5.94 -17.65
C MET A 260 -1.54 6.99 -16.89
N SER A 261 -0.22 6.94 -17.02
CA SER A 261 0.67 7.90 -16.37
C SER A 261 1.81 8.32 -17.32
N ASN A 262 2.34 9.53 -17.10
CA ASN A 262 3.56 10.01 -17.74
C ASN A 262 4.82 9.75 -16.91
N GLY A 263 4.71 9.00 -15.81
CA GLY A 263 5.79 8.72 -14.87
C GLY A 263 5.95 7.25 -14.52
N ASP A 264 6.55 6.99 -13.37
CA ASP A 264 6.94 5.67 -12.87
C ASP A 264 5.78 4.77 -12.44
N LEU A 265 4.56 5.29 -12.32
CA LEU A 265 3.34 4.47 -12.18
C LEU A 265 3.10 3.59 -13.41
N LEU A 266 3.61 4.03 -14.57
CA LEU A 266 3.42 3.40 -15.88
C LEU A 266 1.94 3.38 -16.29
N SER A 267 1.65 2.68 -17.40
CA SER A 267 0.28 2.45 -17.83
C SER A 267 -0.12 1.02 -17.46
N ILE A 268 -1.25 0.90 -16.79
CA ILE A 268 -1.83 -0.37 -16.39
C ILE A 268 -3.05 -0.59 -17.28
N PRO A 269 -3.13 -1.70 -18.02
CA PRO A 269 -4.23 -1.97 -18.94
C PRO A 269 -5.55 -2.08 -18.19
N GLU A 270 -6.64 -1.99 -18.95
CA GLU A 270 -8.00 -2.16 -18.48
C GLU A 270 -8.18 -3.45 -17.67
N GLY A 271 -8.88 -3.34 -16.56
CA GLY A 271 -9.23 -4.46 -15.70
C GLY A 271 -10.26 -4.07 -14.66
N VAL A 272 -10.78 -5.07 -13.97
CA VAL A 272 -11.67 -4.96 -12.82
C VAL A 272 -11.45 -6.16 -11.93
N GLY A 273 -11.71 -6.02 -10.64
CA GLY A 273 -11.56 -7.07 -9.65
C GLY A 273 -10.41 -6.83 -8.67
N ARG A 274 -10.45 -7.54 -7.56
CA ARG A 274 -9.51 -7.36 -6.45
C ARG A 274 -8.04 -7.48 -6.86
N GLU A 275 -7.72 -8.37 -7.79
CA GLU A 275 -6.36 -8.56 -8.27
C GLU A 275 -5.86 -7.33 -9.03
N HIS A 276 -6.74 -6.72 -9.86
CA HIS A 276 -6.43 -5.50 -10.58
C HIS A 276 -6.16 -4.33 -9.64
N LEU A 277 -7.05 -4.13 -8.66
CA LEU A 277 -6.88 -3.12 -7.62
C LEU A 277 -5.59 -3.37 -6.82
N PHE A 278 -5.33 -4.61 -6.38
CA PHE A 278 -4.12 -4.97 -5.65
C PHE A 278 -2.84 -4.63 -6.44
N PHE A 279 -2.85 -4.87 -7.75
CA PHE A 279 -1.73 -4.51 -8.61
C PHE A 279 -1.50 -2.99 -8.66
N ILE A 280 -2.58 -2.20 -8.73
CA ILE A 280 -2.51 -0.73 -8.70
C ILE A 280 -1.98 -0.24 -7.34
N LEU A 281 -2.54 -0.73 -6.23
CA LEU A 281 -2.10 -0.36 -4.88
C LEU A 281 -0.61 -0.65 -4.67
N ARG A 282 -0.15 -1.78 -5.16
CA ARG A 282 1.27 -2.14 -5.15
C ARG A 282 2.11 -1.15 -5.97
N ARG A 283 1.62 -0.73 -7.14
CA ARG A 283 2.31 0.28 -7.98
C ARG A 283 2.35 1.65 -7.30
N LEU A 284 1.25 2.07 -6.68
CA LEU A 284 1.21 3.30 -5.89
C LEU A 284 2.26 3.29 -4.77
N GLY A 285 2.36 2.16 -4.04
CA GLY A 285 3.37 1.98 -3.00
C GLY A 285 4.81 2.02 -3.52
N LEU A 286 5.08 1.50 -4.71
CA LEU A 286 6.41 1.45 -5.30
C LEU A 286 6.84 2.73 -6.01
N SER A 287 5.91 3.65 -6.31
CA SER A 287 6.20 4.89 -7.02
C SER A 287 7.18 5.78 -6.24
N ARG A 288 8.17 6.31 -6.94
CA ARG A 288 9.13 7.30 -6.46
C ARG A 288 8.75 8.73 -6.86
N LEU A 289 7.54 8.93 -7.35
CA LEU A 289 7.01 10.21 -7.84
C LEU A 289 7.84 10.79 -9.00
N ALA A 290 8.40 9.93 -9.84
CA ALA A 290 9.22 10.36 -10.96
C ALA A 290 8.38 10.48 -12.25
N GLY A 291 8.35 11.68 -12.82
CA GLY A 291 7.85 11.93 -14.17
C GLY A 291 8.91 11.60 -15.23
N PHE A 292 8.52 10.92 -16.31
CA PHE A 292 9.40 10.54 -17.41
C PHE A 292 9.16 11.35 -18.68
N THR A 293 7.91 11.78 -18.89
CA THR A 293 7.49 12.53 -20.06
C THR A 293 6.56 13.68 -19.66
N THR A 294 6.31 14.61 -20.58
CA THR A 294 5.41 15.73 -20.33
C THR A 294 3.95 15.29 -20.26
N PHE A 295 3.11 16.10 -19.60
CA PHE A 295 1.66 15.88 -19.57
C PHE A 295 1.05 15.88 -20.98
N GLY A 296 1.54 16.77 -21.87
CA GLY A 296 1.12 16.78 -23.29
C GLY A 296 1.34 15.43 -23.98
N SER A 297 2.47 14.79 -23.77
CA SER A 297 2.76 13.44 -24.31
C SER A 297 1.81 12.37 -23.77
N LEU A 298 1.35 12.48 -22.52
CA LEU A 298 0.34 11.61 -21.96
C LEU A 298 -1.00 11.82 -22.66
N VAL A 299 -1.43 13.06 -22.83
CA VAL A 299 -2.67 13.44 -23.51
C VAL A 299 -2.67 12.92 -24.95
N GLU A 300 -1.61 13.16 -25.73
CA GLU A 300 -1.49 12.67 -27.10
C GLU A 300 -1.55 11.14 -27.17
N ARG A 301 -0.90 10.45 -26.24
CA ARG A 301 -0.95 8.98 -26.16
C ARG A 301 -2.35 8.48 -25.87
N CYS A 302 -3.10 9.19 -25.02
CA CYS A 302 -4.48 8.90 -24.71
C CYS A 302 -5.37 9.08 -25.95
N ILE A 303 -5.25 10.19 -26.65
CA ILE A 303 -6.01 10.48 -27.88
C ILE A 303 -5.74 9.44 -28.97
N ARG A 304 -4.48 9.02 -29.16
CA ARG A 304 -4.13 7.96 -30.13
C ARG A 304 -4.77 6.61 -29.82
N ARG A 305 -5.05 6.32 -28.53
CA ARG A 305 -5.73 5.10 -28.08
C ARG A 305 -7.24 5.27 -27.92
N ARG A 306 -7.78 6.43 -28.38
CA ARG A 306 -9.18 6.77 -28.22
C ARG A 306 -10.10 5.57 -28.41
N ARG A 307 -10.95 5.33 -27.44
CA ARG A 307 -12.04 4.36 -27.46
C ARG A 307 -13.37 5.10 -27.40
N SER A 308 -14.36 4.60 -28.06
CA SER A 308 -15.74 5.03 -27.85
C SER A 308 -16.20 4.51 -26.48
N ASN A 309 -17.06 5.26 -25.82
CA ASN A 309 -17.68 4.86 -24.56
C ASN A 309 -16.74 4.83 -23.33
N CYS A 310 -15.81 5.78 -23.25
CA CYS A 310 -14.90 5.92 -22.12
C CYS A 310 -15.13 7.24 -21.38
N SER A 311 -15.04 7.19 -20.04
CA SER A 311 -14.94 8.37 -19.17
C SER A 311 -13.49 8.64 -18.83
N TYR A 312 -13.06 9.89 -18.90
CA TYR A 312 -11.67 10.30 -18.66
C TYR A 312 -11.57 11.08 -17.36
N ILE A 313 -10.74 10.60 -16.44
CA ILE A 313 -10.47 11.22 -15.14
C ILE A 313 -9.01 11.65 -15.14
N VAL A 314 -8.75 12.95 -15.05
CA VAL A 314 -7.40 13.53 -15.06
C VAL A 314 -7.04 13.95 -13.64
N ILE A 315 -6.03 13.34 -13.06
CA ILE A 315 -5.48 13.69 -11.75
C ILE A 315 -4.14 14.38 -11.96
N THR A 316 -4.05 15.62 -11.51
CA THR A 316 -2.86 16.46 -11.71
C THR A 316 -2.57 17.27 -10.45
N PRO A 317 -1.29 17.48 -10.08
CA PRO A 317 -0.93 18.25 -8.89
C PRO A 317 -1.37 19.71 -8.99
N THR A 318 -1.33 20.29 -10.18
CA THR A 318 -1.74 21.69 -10.44
C THR A 318 -2.26 21.81 -11.88
N VAL A 319 -3.08 22.84 -12.09
CA VAL A 319 -3.58 23.23 -13.44
C VAL A 319 -3.02 24.60 -13.80
N GLY A 320 -1.81 24.62 -14.36
CA GLY A 320 -1.25 25.82 -15.00
C GLY A 320 -1.88 26.08 -16.38
N PRO A 321 -1.54 27.22 -17.01
CA PRO A 321 -2.09 27.58 -18.34
C PRO A 321 -1.86 26.49 -19.41
N GLU A 322 -0.67 25.89 -19.43
CA GLU A 322 -0.35 24.80 -20.36
C GLU A 322 -1.14 23.52 -20.05
N GLY A 323 -1.29 23.19 -18.75
CA GLY A 323 -2.10 22.05 -18.32
C GLY A 323 -3.55 22.22 -18.72
N LYS A 324 -4.12 23.42 -18.56
CA LYS A 324 -5.47 23.75 -18.99
C LYS A 324 -5.64 23.62 -20.49
N ALA A 325 -4.71 24.15 -21.29
CA ALA A 325 -4.73 23.99 -22.75
C ALA A 325 -4.72 22.52 -23.18
N MET A 326 -3.93 21.67 -22.50
CA MET A 326 -3.90 20.22 -22.78
C MET A 326 -5.19 19.50 -22.38
N ILE A 327 -5.81 19.90 -21.29
CA ILE A 327 -7.11 19.36 -20.84
C ILE A 327 -8.22 19.77 -21.83
N ASP A 328 -8.25 21.02 -22.27
CA ASP A 328 -9.19 21.53 -23.28
C ASP A 328 -8.96 20.81 -24.63
N TYR A 329 -7.69 20.58 -25.00
CA TYR A 329 -7.33 19.80 -26.18
C TYR A 329 -7.83 18.34 -26.08
N LEU A 330 -7.65 17.69 -24.94
CA LEU A 330 -8.20 16.37 -24.68
C LEU A 330 -9.73 16.39 -24.84
N GLY A 331 -10.42 17.34 -24.20
CA GLY A 331 -11.87 17.47 -24.24
C GLY A 331 -12.44 17.68 -25.64
N SER A 332 -11.67 18.28 -26.58
CA SER A 332 -12.07 18.43 -27.97
C SER A 332 -11.95 17.16 -28.82
N HIS A 333 -11.22 16.13 -28.33
CA HIS A 333 -10.92 14.89 -29.05
C HIS A 333 -11.58 13.64 -28.44
N ILE A 334 -12.26 13.77 -27.31
CA ILE A 334 -12.96 12.67 -26.62
C ILE A 334 -14.47 12.88 -26.63
N ASP A 335 -15.21 11.81 -26.38
CA ASP A 335 -16.66 11.84 -26.24
C ASP A 335 -17.00 12.25 -24.80
N GLY A 336 -17.27 13.52 -24.56
CA GLY A 336 -17.57 14.08 -23.25
C GLY A 336 -16.49 15.02 -22.72
N ARG A 337 -16.68 15.51 -21.49
CA ARG A 337 -15.71 16.38 -20.83
C ARG A 337 -14.85 15.56 -19.84
N PRO A 338 -13.51 15.73 -19.87
CA PRO A 338 -12.66 15.08 -18.86
C PRO A 338 -12.96 15.65 -17.48
N ILE A 339 -12.97 14.76 -16.49
CA ILE A 339 -13.11 15.14 -15.08
C ILE A 339 -11.71 15.46 -14.58
N VAL A 340 -11.51 16.67 -14.10
CA VAL A 340 -10.20 17.11 -13.59
C VAL A 340 -10.23 17.15 -12.08
N MET A 341 -9.28 16.46 -11.46
CA MET A 341 -9.10 16.41 -10.01
C MET A 341 -7.74 16.97 -9.65
N VAL A 342 -7.72 17.90 -8.70
CA VAL A 342 -6.50 18.53 -8.18
C VAL A 342 -6.52 18.40 -6.66
N PRO A 343 -5.48 17.86 -6.02
CA PRO A 343 -5.42 17.73 -4.59
C PRO A 343 -5.27 19.12 -3.94
N GLY A 344 -6.04 19.39 -2.87
CA GLY A 344 -5.86 20.57 -2.03
C GLY A 344 -6.19 21.90 -2.70
N TRP A 345 -7.18 21.95 -3.57
CA TRP A 345 -7.72 23.22 -4.03
C TRP A 345 -8.51 23.88 -2.88
N GLU A 346 -7.81 24.60 -2.02
CA GLU A 346 -8.41 25.63 -1.19
C GLU A 346 -8.75 26.82 -2.10
N SER A 347 -10.02 27.20 -2.15
CA SER A 347 -10.58 28.32 -2.92
C SER A 347 -10.07 29.66 -2.44
#